data_1b0c155b40fc21ab763e50b4033a13e8
#
_entry.id   1b0c155b40fc21ab763e50b4033a13e8
#
_cell.length_a   1.000
_cell.length_b   1.000
_cell.length_c   1.000
_cell.angle_alpha   90.00
_cell.angle_beta   90.00
_cell.angle_gamma   90.00
#
_symmetry.space_group_name_H-M   'P 1'
#
loop_
_entity.id
_entity.type
_entity.pdbx_description
1 polymer ?
#
loop_
_entity_poly.entity_id
_entity_poly.type
_entity_poly.pdbx_seq_one_letter_code
_entity_poly.pdbx_strand_id
1 'polypeptide(L)'
;ELDCECRARLDEALARFSALEEQRTMRQHLVLARQHRERIKAIVDFLQEVDDLMINEPDRSVYTELALLFEEIASIATEGAASMHSLADLRPEDEA
;
A
#
# COMPACT_ATOMS: atom_id res chain seq x y z
N GLU A 1 32.08 23.32 27.15
CA GLU A 1 32.18 21.89 27.23
C GLU A 1 32.06 21.22 25.89
N LEU A 2 33.04 20.45 25.56
CA LEU A 2 33.02 19.68 24.33
C LEU A 2 31.83 18.72 24.30
N ASP A 3 31.50 18.19 25.46
CA ASP A 3 30.42 17.21 25.56
C ASP A 3 29.06 17.77 25.20
N CYS A 4 28.82 19.03 25.56
CA CYS A 4 27.54 19.66 25.23
C CYS A 4 27.41 19.90 23.75
N GLU A 5 28.49 20.35 23.10
CA GLU A 5 28.44 20.58 21.67
C GLU A 5 28.33 19.30 20.88
N CYS A 6 29.07 18.27 21.31
CA CYS A 6 28.99 16.98 20.65
C CYS A 6 27.62 16.37 20.77
N ARG A 7 27.02 16.49 21.94
CA ARG A 7 25.71 15.95 22.18
C ARG A 7 24.66 16.67 21.34
N ALA A 8 24.76 18.00 21.27
CA ALA A 8 23.82 18.78 20.46
C ALA A 8 23.92 18.41 18.98
N ARG A 9 25.15 18.21 18.48
CA ARG A 9 25.35 17.82 17.10
C ARG A 9 24.81 16.41 16.83
N LEU A 10 25.00 15.51 17.78
CA LEU A 10 24.50 14.15 17.65
C LEU A 10 22.98 14.17 17.63
N ASP A 11 22.37 14.90 18.55
CA ASP A 11 20.91 15.00 18.59
C ASP A 11 20.36 15.54 17.30
N GLU A 12 21.02 16.56 16.74
CA GLU A 12 20.61 17.14 15.48
C GLU A 12 20.72 16.16 14.33
N ALA A 13 21.82 15.41 14.31
CA ALA A 13 22.03 14.40 13.27
C ALA A 13 21.00 13.28 13.36
N LEU A 14 20.67 12.85 14.59
CA LEU A 14 19.67 11.81 14.80
C LEU A 14 18.29 12.29 14.40
N ALA A 15 17.97 13.54 14.68
CA ALA A 15 16.69 14.11 14.27
C ALA A 15 16.55 14.14 12.76
N ARG A 16 17.62 14.52 12.06
CA ARG A 16 17.61 14.52 10.60
C ARG A 16 17.51 13.12 10.03
N PHE A 17 18.20 12.17 10.65
CA PHE A 17 18.11 10.78 10.23
C PHE A 17 16.68 10.25 10.37
N SER A 18 16.04 10.54 11.50
CA SER A 18 14.66 10.11 11.75
C SER A 18 13.71 10.70 10.71
N ALA A 19 13.87 11.98 10.39
CA ALA A 19 13.03 12.63 9.40
C ALA A 19 13.20 11.98 8.03
N LEU A 20 14.43 11.65 7.65
CA LEU A 20 14.68 11.00 6.38
C LEU A 20 14.10 9.59 6.34
N GLU A 21 14.19 8.87 7.46
CA GLU A 21 13.61 7.53 7.54
C GLU A 21 12.10 7.56 7.43
N GLU A 22 11.46 8.54 8.03
CA GLU A 22 10.01 8.71 7.89
C GLU A 22 9.62 8.99 6.45
N GLN A 23 10.36 9.85 5.77
CA GLN A 23 10.10 10.14 4.36
C GLN A 23 10.28 8.91 3.50
N ARG A 24 11.30 8.12 3.80
CA ARG A 24 11.53 6.87 3.07
C ARG A 24 10.36 5.92 3.24
N THR A 25 9.91 5.76 4.48
CA THR A 25 8.79 4.88 4.80
C THR A 25 7.53 5.34 4.08
N MET A 26 7.26 6.64 4.10
CA MET A 26 6.11 7.20 3.40
C MET A 26 6.16 6.91 1.91
N ARG A 27 7.34 7.10 1.31
CA ARG A 27 7.49 6.82 -0.12
C ARG A 27 7.28 5.36 -0.45
N GLN A 28 7.78 4.47 0.40
CA GLN A 28 7.60 3.04 0.19
C GLN A 28 6.13 2.66 0.21
N HIS A 29 5.38 3.17 1.18
CA HIS A 29 3.95 2.88 1.27
C HIS A 29 3.19 3.46 0.08
N LEU A 30 3.55 4.65 -0.38
CA LEU A 30 2.91 5.26 -1.54
C LEU A 30 3.19 4.47 -2.81
N VAL A 31 4.44 4.03 -3.00
CA VAL A 31 4.80 3.21 -4.15
C VAL A 31 4.01 1.90 -4.13
N LEU A 32 3.96 1.24 -2.98
CA LEU A 32 3.22 -0.01 -2.84
C LEU A 32 1.73 0.20 -3.12
N ALA A 33 1.16 1.27 -2.59
CA ALA A 33 -0.25 1.57 -2.82
C ALA A 33 -0.54 1.77 -4.31
N ARG A 34 0.34 2.44 -5.02
CA ARG A 34 0.18 2.64 -6.46
C ARG A 34 0.27 1.33 -7.22
N GLN A 35 1.20 0.47 -6.82
CA GLN A 35 1.34 -0.86 -7.43
C GLN A 35 0.09 -1.70 -7.18
N HIS A 36 -0.44 -1.66 -5.97
CA HIS A 36 -1.67 -2.39 -5.65
C HIS A 36 -2.83 -1.87 -6.47
N ARG A 37 -2.94 -0.55 -6.61
CA ARG A 37 -4.00 0.04 -7.44
C ARG A 37 -3.90 -0.45 -8.88
N GLU A 38 -2.69 -0.47 -9.45
CA GLU A 38 -2.52 -0.91 -10.83
C GLU A 38 -2.84 -2.40 -11.00
N ARG A 39 -2.49 -3.21 -10.01
CA ARG A 39 -2.84 -4.62 -10.05
C ARG A 39 -4.34 -4.84 -9.97
N ILE A 40 -5.01 -4.11 -9.10
CA ILE A 40 -6.47 -4.18 -8.99
C ILE A 40 -7.10 -3.78 -10.32
N LYS A 41 -6.61 -2.72 -10.92
CA LYS A 41 -7.11 -2.25 -12.21
C LYS A 41 -6.98 -3.31 -13.29
N ALA A 42 -5.82 -3.97 -13.35
CA ALA A 42 -5.59 -5.03 -14.32
C ALA A 42 -6.56 -6.19 -14.11
N ILE A 43 -6.80 -6.56 -12.86
CA ILE A 43 -7.72 -7.66 -12.56
C ILE A 43 -9.16 -7.26 -12.92
N VAL A 44 -9.53 -6.02 -12.64
CA VAL A 44 -10.86 -5.51 -13.01
C VAL A 44 -11.06 -5.62 -14.52
N ASP A 45 -10.01 -5.35 -15.30
CA ASP A 45 -10.10 -5.49 -16.75
C ASP A 45 -10.38 -6.93 -17.16
N PHE A 46 -9.76 -7.89 -16.49
CA PHE A 46 -10.03 -9.31 -16.74
C PHE A 46 -11.47 -9.68 -16.36
N LEU A 47 -12.02 -9.00 -15.37
CA LEU A 47 -13.39 -9.28 -14.92
C LEU A 47 -14.45 -8.84 -15.92
N GLN A 48 -14.06 -8.20 -17.01
CA GLN A 48 -15.01 -7.86 -18.07
C GLN A 48 -15.67 -9.10 -18.65
N GLU A 49 -15.07 -10.28 -18.47
CA GLU A 49 -15.66 -11.52 -18.89
C GLU A 49 -17.03 -11.78 -18.25
N VAL A 50 -17.26 -11.15 -17.09
CA VAL A 50 -18.57 -11.27 -16.43
C VAL A 50 -19.69 -10.77 -17.35
N ASP A 51 -19.40 -9.80 -18.20
CA ASP A 51 -20.39 -9.24 -19.13
C ASP A 51 -20.86 -10.26 -20.15
N ASP A 52 -20.01 -11.25 -20.43
CA ASP A 52 -20.30 -12.28 -21.43
C ASP A 52 -20.95 -13.53 -20.83
N LEU A 53 -21.11 -13.58 -19.52
CA LEU A 53 -21.70 -14.74 -18.87
C LEU A 53 -23.19 -14.82 -19.15
N MET A 54 -23.65 -16.03 -19.38
CA MET A 54 -25.05 -16.34 -19.61
C MET A 54 -25.60 -17.14 -18.44
N ILE A 55 -26.92 -17.09 -18.26
CA ILE A 55 -27.55 -17.81 -17.19
C ILE A 55 -27.26 -19.31 -17.24
N ASN A 56 -27.13 -19.85 -18.44
CA ASN A 56 -26.86 -21.28 -18.63
C ASN A 56 -25.46 -21.52 -19.15
N GLU A 57 -24.48 -20.94 -18.46
CA GLU A 57 -23.08 -21.11 -18.84
C GLU A 57 -22.70 -22.59 -18.76
N PRO A 58 -22.29 -23.21 -19.88
CA PRO A 58 -21.95 -24.64 -19.89
C PRO A 58 -20.64 -24.97 -19.18
N ASP A 59 -19.72 -24.02 -19.11
CA ASP A 59 -18.43 -24.24 -18.46
C ASP A 59 -18.43 -23.62 -17.09
N ARG A 60 -18.64 -24.45 -16.08
CA ARG A 60 -18.72 -23.96 -14.71
C ARG A 60 -17.38 -23.56 -14.13
N SER A 61 -16.27 -23.96 -14.77
CA SER A 61 -14.96 -23.56 -14.29
C SER A 61 -14.76 -22.05 -14.42
N VAL A 62 -15.48 -21.41 -15.31
CA VAL A 62 -15.37 -19.97 -15.48
C VAL A 62 -15.81 -19.23 -14.22
N TYR A 63 -16.80 -19.75 -13.51
CA TYR A 63 -17.24 -19.14 -12.26
C TYR A 63 -16.16 -19.21 -11.18
N THR A 64 -15.47 -20.35 -11.12
CA THR A 64 -14.37 -20.52 -10.18
C THR A 64 -13.23 -19.57 -10.49
N GLU A 65 -12.88 -19.43 -11.76
CA GLU A 65 -11.82 -18.51 -12.17
C GLU A 65 -12.15 -17.06 -11.82
N LEU A 66 -13.39 -16.65 -12.07
CA LEU A 66 -13.81 -15.31 -11.75
C LEU A 66 -13.84 -15.08 -10.24
N ALA A 67 -14.24 -16.09 -9.48
CA ALA A 67 -14.20 -16.01 -8.02
C ALA A 67 -12.78 -15.77 -7.52
N LEU A 68 -11.79 -16.47 -8.11
CA LEU A 68 -10.40 -16.28 -7.73
C LEU A 68 -9.92 -14.87 -8.02
N LEU A 69 -10.38 -14.28 -9.13
CA LEU A 69 -10.03 -12.90 -9.45
C LEU A 69 -10.61 -11.92 -8.43
N PHE A 70 -11.85 -12.13 -8.02
CA PHE A 70 -12.45 -11.30 -6.97
C PHE A 70 -11.69 -11.45 -5.65
N GLU A 71 -11.32 -12.68 -5.32
CA GLU A 71 -10.56 -12.93 -4.09
C GLU A 71 -9.20 -12.26 -4.13
N GLU A 72 -8.57 -12.26 -5.29
CA GLU A 72 -7.28 -11.59 -5.44
C GLU A 72 -7.41 -10.09 -5.24
N ILE A 73 -8.47 -9.48 -5.79
CA ILE A 73 -8.72 -8.05 -5.57
C ILE A 73 -8.90 -7.77 -4.09
N ALA A 74 -9.66 -8.62 -3.39
CA ALA A 74 -9.89 -8.43 -1.96
C ALA A 74 -8.58 -8.47 -1.17
N SER A 75 -7.70 -9.40 -1.53
CA SER A 75 -6.40 -9.53 -0.88
C SER A 75 -5.53 -8.30 -1.11
N ILE A 76 -5.45 -7.86 -2.36
CA ILE A 76 -4.64 -6.68 -2.71
C ILE A 76 -5.23 -5.43 -2.07
N ALA A 77 -6.55 -5.31 -2.05
CA ALA A 77 -7.21 -4.17 -1.43
C ALA A 77 -6.93 -4.11 0.06
N THR A 78 -6.88 -5.25 0.73
CA THR A 78 -6.53 -5.32 2.15
C THR A 78 -5.11 -4.82 2.38
N GLU A 79 -4.18 -5.23 1.53
CA GLU A 79 -2.79 -4.76 1.62
C GLU A 79 -2.69 -3.27 1.36
N GLY A 80 -3.44 -2.78 0.37
CA GLY A 80 -3.48 -1.35 0.09
C GLY A 80 -4.02 -0.54 1.25
N ALA A 81 -5.08 -1.03 1.87
CA ALA A 81 -5.65 -0.39 3.05
C ALA A 81 -4.64 -0.36 4.20
N ALA A 82 -3.90 -1.45 4.38
CA ALA A 82 -2.87 -1.51 5.42
C ALA A 82 -1.80 -0.45 5.19
N SER A 83 -1.38 -0.24 3.95
CA SER A 83 -0.41 0.80 3.62
C SER A 83 -0.95 2.20 3.94
N MET A 84 -2.21 2.43 3.63
CA MET A 84 -2.83 3.72 3.92
C MET A 84 -2.96 3.96 5.42
N HIS A 85 -3.31 2.92 6.17
CA HIS A 85 -3.37 3.02 7.63
C HIS A 85 -2.00 3.34 8.21
N SER A 86 -0.96 2.70 7.69
CA SER A 86 0.40 2.98 8.13
C SER A 86 0.79 4.42 7.87
N LEU A 87 0.41 4.97 6.72
CA LEU A 87 0.67 6.37 6.40
C LEU A 87 -0.10 7.30 7.34
N ALA A 88 -1.33 6.96 7.65
CA ALA A 88 -2.14 7.77 8.56
C ALA A 88 -1.56 7.79 9.97
N ASP A 89 -0.88 6.71 10.35
CA ASP A 89 -0.27 6.61 11.68
C ASP A 89 1.07 7.32 11.77
N LEU A 90 1.69 7.64 10.63
CA LEU A 90 2.90 8.43 10.62
C LEU A 90 2.53 9.87 10.90
N ARG A 91 3.06 10.43 11.97
CA ARG A 91 2.68 11.74 12.42
C ARG A 91 3.85 12.70 12.30
N PRO A 92 3.64 13.81 11.62
CA PRO A 92 4.62 14.88 11.66
C PRO A 92 4.80 15.33 13.11
N GLU A 93 6.02 15.59 13.50
CA GLU A 93 6.30 15.99 14.87
C GLU A 93 5.65 17.29 15.26
N ASP A 94 5.44 18.15 14.30
CA ASP A 94 4.84 19.46 14.55
C ASP A 94 3.35 19.38 14.80
N GLU A 95 2.75 18.22 14.67
CA GLU A 95 1.34 18.03 15.03
C GLU A 95 1.14 17.80 16.53
N ALA A 96 2.21 17.55 17.20
CA ALA A 96 2.14 17.22 18.62
C ALA A 96 1.63 18.38 19.48
#